data_2238f57aec147b0c810d5e81f61195c8
#
_entry.id   2238f57aec147b0c810d5e81f61195c8
#
_cell.length_a   1.000
_cell.length_b   1.000
_cell.length_c   1.000
_cell.angle_alpha   90.00
_cell.angle_beta   90.00
_cell.angle_gamma   90.00
#
_symmetry.space_group_name_H-M   'P 1'
#
loop_
_entity.id
_entity.type
_entity.pdbx_description
1 polymer ?
#
loop_
_entity_poly.entity_id
_entity_poly.type
_entity_poly.pdbx_seq_one_letter_code
_entity_poly.pdbx_strand_id
1 'polypeptide(L)'
;NLSGGMKQKLGLSCTLVRSPELLLLDEPTVGVDPLSRRELWEILQEFVHEENLSVLVSTAYMNEAALCQKVYVLNKGQLLFSGTPDGLAEVARGRCYALESPKKQPTRLLQAQLIDDRDHVVDAVPRGGKVHFILQEGVTGVPYLEKRGIKAEPVPSTLEDGFMILLKKAEEDSLPLSQAGGSLDQEALSSPRNVNIIVKNLVRKFGDFTAVSNTSFEVHEGEIFGLLGPNGAGKTTTFKMLCGLLPATSGF
;
A
#
# COMPACT_ATOMS: atom_id res chain seq x y z
N ASN A 1 6.46 6.42 33.44
CA ASN A 1 5.56 6.16 32.31
C ASN A 1 6.39 6.12 31.02
N LEU A 2 6.35 4.99 30.29
CA LEU A 2 7.00 4.85 29.00
C LEU A 2 6.21 5.61 27.92
N SER A 3 6.92 6.27 26.97
CA SER A 3 6.31 6.83 25.77
C SER A 3 5.72 5.74 24.87
N GLY A 4 4.86 6.10 23.90
CA GLY A 4 4.32 5.17 22.91
C GLY A 4 5.42 4.41 22.17
N GLY A 5 6.43 5.11 21.66
CA GLY A 5 7.58 4.51 20.98
C GLY A 5 8.41 3.60 21.89
N MET A 6 8.61 3.96 23.16
CA MET A 6 9.32 3.10 24.11
C MET A 6 8.55 1.79 24.39
N LYS A 7 7.23 1.84 24.47
CA LYS A 7 6.38 0.64 24.64
C LYS A 7 6.47 -0.28 23.43
N GLN A 8 6.43 0.28 22.23
CA GLN A 8 6.57 -0.51 20.98
C GLN A 8 7.93 -1.16 20.87
N LYS A 9 9.04 -0.42 21.14
CA LYS A 9 10.39 -0.98 21.15
C LYS A 9 10.54 -2.09 22.21
N LEU A 10 10.00 -1.87 23.41
CA LEU A 10 10.04 -2.89 24.47
C LEU A 10 9.25 -4.14 24.04
N GLY A 11 8.06 -3.98 23.45
CA GLY A 11 7.28 -5.10 22.92
C GLY A 11 8.04 -5.86 21.83
N LEU A 12 8.65 -5.17 20.89
CA LEU A 12 9.48 -5.77 19.85
C LEU A 12 10.68 -6.51 20.47
N SER A 13 11.42 -5.87 21.37
CA SER A 13 12.55 -6.51 22.05
C SER A 13 12.16 -7.79 22.79
N CYS A 14 11.00 -7.79 23.47
CA CYS A 14 10.49 -8.98 24.15
C CYS A 14 10.16 -10.14 23.18
N THR A 15 9.68 -9.84 21.98
CA THR A 15 9.41 -10.87 20.96
C THR A 15 10.68 -11.40 20.31
N LEU A 16 11.69 -10.56 20.13
CA LEU A 16 12.96 -10.92 19.50
C LEU A 16 13.90 -11.76 20.39
N VAL A 17 13.71 -11.73 21.72
CA VAL A 17 14.54 -12.54 22.69
C VAL A 17 14.56 -14.03 22.34
N ARG A 18 13.55 -14.55 21.67
CA ARG A 18 13.46 -15.98 21.31
C ARG A 18 13.93 -16.29 19.88
N SER A 19 14.53 -15.32 19.19
CA SER A 19 14.95 -15.44 17.78
C SER A 19 13.87 -16.11 16.91
N PRO A 20 12.70 -15.49 16.76
CA PRO A 20 11.61 -16.07 15.96
C PRO A 20 12.01 -16.11 14.48
N GLU A 21 11.54 -17.12 13.75
CA GLU A 21 11.71 -17.21 12.30
C GLU A 21 10.77 -16.26 11.56
N LEU A 22 9.64 -15.90 12.18
CA LEU A 22 8.59 -15.05 11.62
C LEU A 22 8.07 -14.07 12.67
N LEU A 23 7.94 -12.80 12.27
CA LEU A 23 7.36 -11.74 13.07
C LEU A 23 6.13 -11.16 12.37
N LEU A 24 5.02 -11.08 13.08
CA LEU A 24 3.76 -10.50 12.60
C LEU A 24 3.50 -9.17 13.31
N LEU A 25 3.46 -8.06 12.58
CA LEU A 25 3.31 -6.71 13.12
C LEU A 25 2.06 -6.02 12.53
N ASP A 26 1.03 -5.84 13.33
CA ASP A 26 -0.18 -5.14 12.91
C ASP A 26 -0.10 -3.65 13.29
N GLU A 27 0.10 -2.78 12.29
CA GLU A 27 0.22 -1.32 12.41
C GLU A 27 1.20 -0.86 13.53
N PRO A 28 2.46 -1.37 13.56
CA PRO A 28 3.34 -1.25 14.71
C PRO A 28 3.77 0.19 15.03
N THR A 29 3.59 1.12 14.10
CA THR A 29 4.06 2.51 14.21
C THR A 29 2.94 3.53 14.42
N VAL A 30 1.69 3.07 14.52
CA VAL A 30 0.56 3.97 14.80
C VAL A 30 0.70 4.61 16.17
N GLY A 31 0.67 5.96 16.19
CA GLY A 31 0.86 6.73 17.43
C GLY A 31 2.31 6.80 17.94
N VAL A 32 3.28 6.38 17.12
CA VAL A 32 4.73 6.48 17.42
C VAL A 32 5.31 7.71 16.75
N ASP A 33 6.16 8.43 17.49
CA ASP A 33 6.86 9.60 16.96
C ASP A 33 7.83 9.25 15.81
N PRO A 34 8.17 10.21 14.92
CA PRO A 34 8.96 9.92 13.72
C PRO A 34 10.35 9.33 13.99
N LEU A 35 11.00 9.72 15.10
CA LEU A 35 12.33 9.20 15.44
C LEU A 35 12.24 7.76 15.89
N SER A 36 11.35 7.45 16.84
CA SER A 36 11.12 6.10 17.34
C SER A 36 10.62 5.16 16.23
N ARG A 37 9.87 5.67 15.24
CA ARG A 37 9.45 4.91 14.05
C ARG A 37 10.66 4.51 13.21
N ARG A 38 11.58 5.44 12.92
CA ARG A 38 12.80 5.15 12.17
C ARG A 38 13.65 4.10 12.85
N GLU A 39 13.91 4.25 14.15
CA GLU A 39 14.68 3.30 14.93
C GLU A 39 14.05 1.90 14.95
N LEU A 40 12.71 1.81 15.00
CA LEU A 40 12.01 0.52 14.93
C LEU A 40 12.27 -0.17 13.59
N TRP A 41 12.20 0.58 12.48
CA TRP A 41 12.48 0.03 11.14
C TRP A 41 13.96 -0.37 10.98
N GLU A 42 14.90 0.40 11.52
CA GLU A 42 16.34 0.06 11.53
C GLU A 42 16.56 -1.28 12.24
N ILE A 43 15.97 -1.46 13.42
CA ILE A 43 16.03 -2.73 14.17
C ILE A 43 15.45 -3.89 13.34
N LEU A 44 14.30 -3.72 12.72
CA LEU A 44 13.69 -4.77 11.90
C LEU A 44 14.56 -5.17 10.71
N GLN A 45 15.14 -4.19 10.01
CA GLN A 45 16.03 -4.44 8.88
C GLN A 45 17.31 -5.17 9.29
N GLU A 46 17.89 -4.82 10.44
CA GLU A 46 19.05 -5.49 11.02
C GLU A 46 18.76 -6.98 11.28
N PHE A 47 17.66 -7.29 11.97
CA PHE A 47 17.29 -8.68 12.26
C PHE A 47 16.94 -9.49 10.99
N VAL A 48 16.30 -8.87 10.01
CA VAL A 48 16.04 -9.54 8.73
C VAL A 48 17.33 -9.87 8.01
N HIS A 49 18.31 -8.97 8.05
CA HIS A 49 19.58 -9.14 7.34
C HIS A 49 20.56 -10.07 8.06
N GLU A 50 20.65 -9.98 9.37
CA GLU A 50 21.63 -10.74 10.17
C GLU A 50 21.09 -12.10 10.65
N GLU A 51 19.82 -12.15 11.05
CA GLU A 51 19.20 -13.34 11.66
C GLU A 51 18.24 -14.08 10.72
N ASN A 52 18.15 -13.63 9.44
CA ASN A 52 17.23 -14.20 8.45
C ASN A 52 15.74 -14.19 8.89
N LEU A 53 15.38 -13.20 9.74
CA LEU A 53 14.03 -13.02 10.24
C LEU A 53 13.08 -12.67 9.10
N SER A 54 11.93 -13.34 9.00
CA SER A 54 10.85 -12.93 8.09
C SER A 54 9.88 -12.03 8.83
N VAL A 55 9.44 -10.95 8.18
CA VAL A 55 8.51 -10.00 8.78
C VAL A 55 7.31 -9.79 7.86
N LEU A 56 6.11 -9.96 8.40
CA LEU A 56 4.88 -9.49 7.78
C LEU A 56 4.36 -8.30 8.58
N VAL A 57 4.30 -7.13 7.95
CA VAL A 57 3.85 -5.90 8.58
C VAL A 57 2.60 -5.35 7.89
N SER A 58 1.58 -5.00 8.66
CA SER A 58 0.48 -4.18 8.14
C SER A 58 0.78 -2.71 8.33
N THR A 59 0.48 -1.88 7.33
CA THR A 59 0.62 -0.44 7.42
C THR A 59 -0.37 0.29 6.53
N ALA A 60 -0.71 1.53 6.91
CA ALA A 60 -1.39 2.50 6.04
C ALA A 60 -0.40 3.58 5.53
N TYR A 61 0.86 3.50 5.91
CA TYR A 61 1.88 4.50 5.57
C TYR A 61 2.72 4.08 4.37
N MET A 62 2.69 4.88 3.30
CA MET A 62 3.42 4.60 2.05
C MET A 62 4.94 4.56 2.23
N ASN A 63 5.48 5.43 3.10
CA ASN A 63 6.90 5.45 3.42
C ASN A 63 7.39 4.19 4.12
N GLU A 64 6.53 3.48 4.83
CA GLU A 64 6.84 2.18 5.43
C GLU A 64 6.75 1.05 4.41
N ALA A 65 5.69 1.06 3.60
CA ALA A 65 5.54 0.11 2.50
C ALA A 65 6.74 0.17 1.52
N ALA A 66 7.32 1.35 1.31
CA ALA A 66 8.53 1.54 0.49
C ALA A 66 9.78 0.87 1.09
N LEU A 67 9.80 0.52 2.37
CA LEU A 67 10.91 -0.20 3.03
C LEU A 67 10.77 -1.72 2.95
N CYS A 68 9.64 -2.22 2.48
CA CYS A 68 9.40 -3.65 2.32
C CYS A 68 10.01 -4.16 1.01
N GLN A 69 10.42 -5.43 0.96
CA GLN A 69 10.85 -6.08 -0.27
C GLN A 69 9.64 -6.39 -1.17
N LYS A 70 8.49 -6.68 -0.57
CA LYS A 70 7.25 -6.97 -1.27
C LYS A 70 6.08 -6.31 -0.58
N VAL A 71 5.11 -5.84 -1.35
CA VAL A 71 3.89 -5.21 -0.85
C VAL A 71 2.65 -5.90 -1.43
N TYR A 72 1.66 -6.06 -0.58
CA TYR A 72 0.32 -6.51 -0.91
C TYR A 72 -0.65 -5.38 -0.63
N VAL A 73 -1.33 -4.88 -1.66
CA VAL A 73 -2.31 -3.81 -1.52
C VAL A 73 -3.69 -4.41 -1.29
N LEU A 74 -4.25 -4.15 -0.12
CA LEU A 74 -5.61 -4.55 0.24
C LEU A 74 -6.58 -3.39 0.20
N ASN A 75 -7.77 -3.62 -0.34
CA ASN A 75 -8.91 -2.71 -0.22
C ASN A 75 -10.21 -3.49 -0.10
N LYS A 76 -11.07 -3.13 0.87
CA LYS A 76 -12.37 -3.78 1.13
C LYS A 76 -12.28 -5.32 1.16
N GLY A 77 -11.20 -5.85 1.75
CA GLY A 77 -10.94 -7.27 1.88
C GLY A 77 -10.40 -7.97 0.63
N GLN A 78 -10.19 -7.25 -0.47
CA GLN A 78 -9.65 -7.77 -1.72
C GLN A 78 -8.18 -7.39 -1.90
N LEU A 79 -7.39 -8.28 -2.48
CA LEU A 79 -6.02 -8.02 -2.88
C LEU A 79 -6.01 -7.36 -4.25
N LEU A 80 -5.58 -6.10 -4.33
CA LEU A 80 -5.54 -5.32 -5.56
C LEU A 80 -4.18 -5.41 -6.27
N PHE A 81 -3.09 -5.65 -5.52
CA PHE A 81 -1.74 -5.70 -6.06
C PHE A 81 -0.85 -6.60 -5.20
N SER A 82 0.08 -7.28 -5.85
CA SER A 82 1.16 -8.05 -5.22
C SER A 82 2.44 -7.83 -6.03
N GLY A 83 3.49 -7.30 -5.40
CA GLY A 83 4.76 -7.02 -6.07
C GLY A 83 5.71 -6.21 -5.22
N THR A 84 6.76 -5.68 -5.84
CA THR A 84 7.70 -4.77 -5.16
C THR A 84 7.10 -3.36 -5.04
N PRO A 85 7.60 -2.53 -4.12
CA PRO A 85 7.23 -1.11 -4.05
C PRO A 85 7.44 -0.37 -5.38
N ASP A 86 8.55 -0.63 -6.06
CA ASP A 86 8.84 -0.06 -7.38
C ASP A 86 7.82 -0.54 -8.43
N GLY A 87 7.45 -1.82 -8.41
CA GLY A 87 6.40 -2.36 -9.27
C GLY A 87 5.05 -1.68 -9.06
N LEU A 88 4.72 -1.30 -7.82
CA LEU A 88 3.52 -0.50 -7.54
C LEU A 88 3.64 0.92 -8.12
N ALA A 89 4.79 1.57 -8.03
CA ALA A 89 5.02 2.88 -8.63
C ALA A 89 4.93 2.85 -10.17
N GLU A 90 5.38 1.75 -10.79
CA GLU A 90 5.32 1.56 -12.25
C GLU A 90 3.88 1.58 -12.81
N VAL A 91 2.86 1.26 -12.01
CA VAL A 91 1.44 1.37 -12.41
C VAL A 91 1.07 2.78 -12.87
N ALA A 92 1.75 3.81 -12.30
CA ALA A 92 1.53 5.23 -12.63
C ALA A 92 2.55 5.78 -13.63
N ARG A 93 3.45 4.96 -14.17
CA ARG A 93 4.53 5.39 -15.06
C ARG A 93 4.02 6.16 -16.27
N GLY A 94 4.64 7.33 -16.53
CA GLY A 94 4.31 8.20 -17.67
C GLY A 94 2.99 8.96 -17.55
N ARG A 95 2.30 8.83 -16.41
CA ARG A 95 1.00 9.48 -16.14
C ARG A 95 1.07 10.59 -15.09
N CYS A 96 2.24 10.76 -14.44
CA CYS A 96 2.43 11.72 -13.36
C CYS A 96 3.01 13.03 -13.86
N TYR A 97 2.38 14.12 -13.46
CA TYR A 97 2.77 15.46 -13.84
C TYR A 97 2.74 16.41 -12.65
N ALA A 98 3.54 17.48 -12.71
CA ALA A 98 3.51 18.57 -11.75
C ALA A 98 3.42 19.91 -12.47
N LEU A 99 2.73 20.86 -11.84
CA LEU A 99 2.66 22.22 -12.34
C LEU A 99 2.65 23.24 -11.19
N GLU A 100 3.21 24.40 -11.45
CA GLU A 100 3.14 25.55 -10.54
C GLU A 100 1.77 26.24 -10.69
N SER A 101 1.20 26.62 -9.56
CA SER A 101 -0.04 27.40 -9.60
C SER A 101 0.23 28.78 -10.20
N PRO A 102 -0.58 29.25 -11.15
CA PRO A 102 -0.46 30.62 -11.67
C PRO A 102 -0.48 31.67 -10.55
N LYS A 103 0.32 32.73 -10.66
CA LYS A 103 0.53 33.75 -9.61
C LYS A 103 -0.74 34.35 -8.97
N LYS A 104 -1.88 34.24 -9.64
CA LYS A 104 -3.17 34.77 -9.16
C LYS A 104 -4.17 33.69 -8.72
N GLN A 105 -3.80 32.41 -8.77
CA GLN A 105 -4.68 31.29 -8.43
C GLN A 105 -4.11 30.50 -7.24
N PRO A 106 -4.86 30.38 -6.14
CA PRO A 106 -4.46 29.54 -5.02
C PRO A 106 -4.28 28.07 -5.46
N THR A 107 -3.20 27.43 -4.99
CA THR A 107 -2.89 26.01 -5.30
C THR A 107 -4.06 25.07 -5.02
N ARG A 108 -4.82 25.31 -3.95
CA ARG A 108 -6.01 24.52 -3.59
C ARG A 108 -7.14 24.62 -4.64
N LEU A 109 -7.32 25.79 -5.26
CA LEU A 109 -8.33 25.96 -6.28
C LEU A 109 -7.95 25.22 -7.55
N LEU A 110 -6.68 25.25 -7.93
CA LEU A 110 -6.15 24.48 -9.06
C LEU A 110 -6.28 22.98 -8.82
N GLN A 111 -5.93 22.52 -7.61
CA GLN A 111 -6.14 21.12 -7.20
C GLN A 111 -7.61 20.71 -7.35
N ALA A 112 -8.54 21.48 -6.81
CA ALA A 112 -9.96 21.17 -6.90
C ALA A 112 -10.44 21.05 -8.35
N GLN A 113 -10.01 21.97 -9.22
CA GLN A 113 -10.35 21.94 -10.65
C GLN A 113 -9.80 20.71 -11.38
N LEU A 114 -8.61 20.23 -10.99
CA LEU A 114 -8.04 19.01 -11.53
C LEU A 114 -8.78 17.76 -11.03
N ILE A 115 -9.14 17.71 -9.76
CA ILE A 115 -9.89 16.59 -9.17
C ILE A 115 -11.33 16.51 -9.75
N ASP A 116 -11.94 17.66 -10.06
CA ASP A 116 -13.26 17.71 -10.65
C ASP A 116 -13.28 17.20 -12.11
N ASP A 117 -12.15 17.24 -12.81
CA ASP A 117 -11.98 16.72 -14.18
C ASP A 117 -11.67 15.21 -14.16
N ARG A 118 -12.65 14.42 -13.74
CA ARG A 118 -12.51 12.96 -13.58
C ARG A 118 -12.28 12.20 -14.88
N ASP A 119 -12.62 12.78 -16.00
CA ASP A 119 -12.41 12.16 -17.32
C ASP A 119 -10.93 12.16 -17.71
N HIS A 120 -10.14 13.09 -17.16
CA HIS A 120 -8.72 13.26 -17.52
C HIS A 120 -7.78 13.02 -16.34
N VAL A 121 -8.23 13.20 -15.09
CA VAL A 121 -7.39 13.16 -13.89
C VAL A 121 -7.89 12.11 -12.90
N VAL A 122 -6.99 11.22 -12.47
CA VAL A 122 -7.25 10.22 -11.42
C VAL A 122 -7.21 10.89 -10.06
N ASP A 123 -6.17 11.67 -9.78
CA ASP A 123 -5.96 12.35 -8.50
C ASP A 123 -5.04 13.57 -8.66
N ALA A 124 -5.13 14.51 -7.73
CA ALA A 124 -4.28 15.69 -7.68
C ALA A 124 -3.99 16.12 -6.24
N VAL A 125 -2.71 16.31 -5.90
CA VAL A 125 -2.25 16.67 -4.56
C VAL A 125 -1.28 17.83 -4.58
N PRO A 126 -1.36 18.80 -3.65
CA PRO A 126 -0.36 19.85 -3.51
C PRO A 126 0.89 19.29 -2.84
N ARG A 127 2.05 19.49 -3.47
CA ARG A 127 3.33 18.99 -2.99
C ARG A 127 4.44 19.99 -3.32
N GLY A 128 5.17 20.48 -2.31
CA GLY A 128 6.30 21.39 -2.52
C GLY A 128 5.98 22.69 -3.28
N GLY A 129 4.78 23.27 -3.09
CA GLY A 129 4.36 24.50 -3.79
C GLY A 129 3.81 24.26 -5.22
N LYS A 130 3.90 23.04 -5.73
CA LYS A 130 3.32 22.60 -7.01
C LYS A 130 2.07 21.77 -6.76
N VAL A 131 1.24 21.59 -7.79
CA VAL A 131 0.19 20.56 -7.83
C VAL A 131 0.71 19.39 -8.63
N HIS A 132 0.85 18.23 -7.97
CA HIS A 132 1.11 16.95 -8.62
C HIS A 132 -0.21 16.31 -8.97
N PHE A 133 -0.33 15.72 -10.16
CA PHE A 133 -1.55 15.06 -10.59
C PHE A 133 -1.24 13.85 -11.48
N ILE A 134 -2.19 12.93 -11.52
CA ILE A 134 -2.12 11.69 -12.26
C ILE A 134 -3.16 11.72 -13.37
N LEU A 135 -2.75 11.51 -14.61
CA LEU A 135 -3.67 11.41 -15.75
C LEU A 135 -4.39 10.06 -15.77
N GLN A 136 -5.59 10.04 -16.33
CA GLN A 136 -6.30 8.81 -16.70
C GLN A 136 -5.53 8.03 -17.77
N GLU A 137 -5.79 6.75 -17.87
CA GLU A 137 -5.16 5.87 -18.86
C GLU A 137 -5.51 6.32 -20.29
N GLY A 138 -4.48 6.43 -21.16
CA GLY A 138 -4.65 6.90 -22.54
C GLY A 138 -4.83 8.40 -22.70
N VAL A 139 -4.89 9.18 -21.62
CA VAL A 139 -4.98 10.63 -21.65
C VAL A 139 -3.61 11.27 -21.72
N THR A 140 -3.42 12.21 -22.64
CA THR A 140 -2.13 12.91 -22.88
C THR A 140 -2.10 14.35 -22.38
N GLY A 141 -3.25 14.90 -21.96
CA GLY A 141 -3.34 16.27 -21.48
C GLY A 141 -4.67 16.57 -20.79
N VAL A 142 -4.75 17.73 -20.17
CA VAL A 142 -5.96 18.23 -19.48
C VAL A 142 -6.47 19.46 -20.23
N PRO A 143 -7.65 19.41 -20.86
CA PRO A 143 -8.18 20.50 -21.70
C PRO A 143 -8.25 21.87 -20.99
N TYR A 144 -8.50 21.85 -19.69
CA TYR A 144 -8.50 23.07 -18.87
C TYR A 144 -7.12 23.75 -18.84
N LEU A 145 -6.03 22.98 -18.73
CA LEU A 145 -4.67 23.49 -18.71
C LEU A 145 -4.25 24.02 -20.09
N GLU A 146 -4.57 23.26 -21.14
CA GLU A 146 -4.25 23.59 -22.52
C GLU A 146 -4.92 24.92 -22.96
N LYS A 147 -6.21 25.11 -22.67
CA LYS A 147 -6.94 26.35 -22.96
C LYS A 147 -6.35 27.59 -22.29
N ARG A 148 -5.61 27.40 -21.18
CA ARG A 148 -4.97 28.49 -20.42
C ARG A 148 -3.49 28.62 -20.70
N GLY A 149 -2.92 27.78 -21.56
CA GLY A 149 -1.49 27.74 -21.86
C GLY A 149 -0.63 27.38 -20.66
N ILE A 150 -1.21 26.64 -19.67
CA ILE A 150 -0.49 26.18 -18.48
C ILE A 150 0.23 24.89 -18.84
N LYS A 151 1.56 24.87 -18.70
CA LYS A 151 2.37 23.70 -18.96
C LYS A 151 2.57 22.90 -17.69
N ALA A 152 2.31 21.60 -17.76
CA ALA A 152 2.67 20.64 -16.74
C ALA A 152 3.99 19.94 -17.14
N GLU A 153 4.82 19.67 -16.16
CA GLU A 153 6.09 18.95 -16.33
C GLU A 153 5.90 17.48 -15.94
N PRO A 154 6.38 16.52 -16.74
CA PRO A 154 6.34 15.12 -16.32
C PRO A 154 7.25 14.93 -15.10
N VAL A 155 6.79 14.13 -14.15
CA VAL A 155 7.53 13.78 -12.94
C VAL A 155 7.57 12.26 -12.76
N PRO A 156 8.58 11.72 -12.07
CA PRO A 156 8.62 10.30 -11.73
C PRO A 156 7.38 9.88 -10.94
N SER A 157 6.87 8.71 -11.25
CA SER A 157 5.80 8.08 -10.46
C SER A 157 6.31 7.62 -9.10
N THR A 158 5.43 7.69 -8.10
CA THR A 158 5.69 7.23 -6.75
C THR A 158 4.77 6.03 -6.40
N LEU A 159 5.13 5.30 -5.35
CA LEU A 159 4.30 4.23 -4.80
C LEU A 159 2.88 4.72 -4.47
N GLU A 160 2.75 5.95 -3.94
CA GLU A 160 1.46 6.57 -3.63
C GLU A 160 0.61 6.78 -4.89
N ASP A 161 1.23 7.19 -6.01
CA ASP A 161 0.54 7.40 -7.28
C ASP A 161 -0.05 6.08 -7.83
N GLY A 162 0.75 5.01 -7.81
CA GLY A 162 0.28 3.68 -8.20
C GLY A 162 -0.84 3.17 -7.30
N PHE A 163 -0.70 3.37 -5.99
CA PHE A 163 -1.73 3.02 -5.01
C PHE A 163 -3.05 3.76 -5.27
N MET A 164 -3.01 5.07 -5.57
CA MET A 164 -4.20 5.87 -5.89
C MET A 164 -4.91 5.38 -7.14
N ILE A 165 -4.16 5.01 -8.19
CA ILE A 165 -4.74 4.42 -9.40
C ILE A 165 -5.50 3.13 -9.07
N LEU A 166 -4.89 2.22 -8.31
CA LEU A 166 -5.52 0.95 -7.94
C LEU A 166 -6.78 1.15 -7.11
N LEU A 167 -6.75 2.09 -6.15
CA LEU A 167 -7.93 2.39 -5.33
C LEU A 167 -9.08 2.95 -6.18
N LYS A 168 -8.80 3.90 -7.07
CA LYS A 168 -9.82 4.50 -7.95
C LYS A 168 -10.43 3.47 -8.90
N LYS A 169 -9.59 2.64 -9.52
CA LYS A 169 -10.05 1.54 -10.37
C LYS A 169 -10.95 0.56 -9.60
N ALA A 170 -10.58 0.17 -8.39
CA ALA A 170 -11.38 -0.71 -7.55
C ALA A 170 -12.69 -0.07 -7.07
N GLU A 171 -12.77 1.26 -6.95
CA GLU A 171 -14.00 2.00 -6.67
C GLU A 171 -14.94 2.00 -7.88
N GLU A 172 -14.42 2.19 -9.09
CA GLU A 172 -15.16 2.17 -10.34
C GLU A 172 -15.70 0.77 -10.64
N ASP A 173 -14.90 -0.28 -10.48
CA ASP A 173 -15.29 -1.69 -10.66
C ASP A 173 -16.33 -2.17 -9.62
N SER A 174 -16.49 -1.48 -8.50
CA SER A 174 -17.49 -1.81 -7.46
C SER A 174 -18.89 -1.24 -7.76
N LEU A 175 -19.07 -0.45 -8.80
CA LEU A 175 -20.38 -0.14 -9.37
C LEU A 175 -20.87 -1.36 -10.19
N PRO A 176 -22.14 -1.76 -10.13
CA PRO A 176 -22.61 -3.03 -10.69
C PRO A 176 -22.56 -3.03 -12.22
N LEU A 177 -21.43 -3.37 -12.80
CA LEU A 177 -21.25 -3.75 -14.19
C LEU A 177 -20.23 -4.87 -14.31
N SER A 178 -20.76 -6.07 -14.63
CA SER A 178 -20.12 -7.23 -15.29
C SER A 178 -18.64 -7.53 -15.01
N GLN A 179 -18.48 -8.71 -14.43
CA GLN A 179 -17.35 -9.64 -14.47
C GLN A 179 -16.25 -9.30 -15.49
N ALA A 180 -15.11 -8.86 -14.99
CA ALA A 180 -13.84 -9.03 -15.68
C ALA A 180 -12.82 -9.50 -14.63
N GLY A 181 -12.68 -10.83 -14.54
CA GLY A 181 -11.60 -11.46 -13.81
C GLY A 181 -10.29 -11.16 -14.52
N GLY A 182 -9.50 -10.23 -14.02
CA GLY A 182 -8.11 -10.07 -14.39
C GLY A 182 -7.30 -11.08 -13.61
N SER A 183 -6.85 -12.15 -14.24
CA SER A 183 -5.79 -13.01 -13.73
C SER A 183 -4.51 -12.19 -13.69
N LEU A 184 -4.05 -11.88 -12.48
CA LEU A 184 -2.72 -11.34 -12.27
C LEU A 184 -1.72 -12.47 -12.53
N ASP A 185 -0.94 -12.32 -13.59
CA ASP A 185 0.15 -13.22 -13.90
C ASP A 185 1.13 -13.26 -12.72
N GLN A 186 1.25 -14.45 -12.15
CA GLN A 186 2.28 -14.79 -11.18
C GLN A 186 3.60 -14.94 -11.95
N GLU A 187 4.31 -13.85 -12.19
CA GLU A 187 5.71 -13.98 -12.57
C GLU A 187 6.52 -14.47 -11.38
N ALA A 188 7.01 -15.68 -11.53
CA ALA A 188 7.83 -16.40 -10.60
C ALA A 188 9.14 -15.63 -10.31
N LEU A 189 9.33 -15.20 -9.09
CA LEU A 189 10.63 -14.85 -8.58
C LEU A 189 11.43 -16.14 -8.34
N SER A 190 12.46 -16.31 -9.15
CA SER A 190 13.40 -17.42 -9.12
C SER A 190 14.34 -17.33 -7.94
N SER A 191 14.10 -18.07 -6.90
CA SER A 191 15.07 -18.71 -5.98
C SER A 191 14.29 -19.66 -5.08
N PRO A 192 14.79 -20.86 -4.74
CA PRO A 192 14.14 -21.74 -3.79
C PRO A 192 14.35 -21.22 -2.37
N ARG A 193 13.59 -20.17 -1.99
CA ARG A 193 13.49 -19.74 -0.59
C ARG A 193 12.35 -20.50 0.06
N ASN A 194 12.55 -20.91 1.32
CA ASN A 194 11.49 -21.54 2.09
C ASN A 194 10.31 -20.56 2.24
N VAL A 195 9.10 -21.09 2.21
CA VAL A 195 7.87 -20.30 2.37
C VAL A 195 7.44 -20.42 3.83
N ASN A 196 7.38 -19.32 4.55
CA ASN A 196 6.99 -19.29 5.96
C ASN A 196 5.46 -19.19 6.15
N ILE A 197 4.75 -18.49 5.24
CA ILE A 197 3.29 -18.40 5.25
C ILE A 197 2.77 -18.67 3.86
N ILE A 198 1.76 -19.52 3.77
CA ILE A 198 0.96 -19.73 2.57
C ILE A 198 -0.49 -19.40 2.91
N VAL A 199 -1.05 -18.44 2.21
CA VAL A 199 -2.47 -18.07 2.32
C VAL A 199 -3.12 -18.37 0.98
N LYS A 200 -4.19 -19.19 0.99
CA LYS A 200 -4.92 -19.54 -0.24
C LYS A 200 -6.42 -19.32 -0.07
N ASN A 201 -6.97 -18.49 -0.94
CA ASN A 201 -8.40 -18.22 -1.04
C ASN A 201 -9.05 -17.85 0.30
N LEU A 202 -8.30 -17.09 1.13
CA LEU A 202 -8.71 -16.73 2.48
C LEU A 202 -9.95 -15.84 2.47
N VAL A 203 -10.99 -16.26 3.17
CA VAL A 203 -12.25 -15.51 3.30
C VAL A 203 -12.64 -15.38 4.77
N ARG A 204 -13.06 -14.18 5.15
CA ARG A 204 -13.72 -13.94 6.44
C ARG A 204 -14.99 -13.13 6.27
N LYS A 205 -16.11 -13.71 6.71
CA LYS A 205 -17.43 -13.05 6.77
C LYS A 205 -17.88 -12.86 8.21
N PHE A 206 -18.55 -11.75 8.47
CA PHE A 206 -19.27 -11.44 9.72
C PHE A 206 -20.72 -11.14 9.36
N GLY A 207 -21.59 -12.15 9.44
CA GLY A 207 -22.93 -12.06 8.86
C GLY A 207 -22.84 -11.81 7.35
N ASP A 208 -23.49 -10.77 6.86
CA ASP A 208 -23.50 -10.37 5.44
C ASP A 208 -22.26 -9.56 5.05
N PHE A 209 -21.48 -9.09 6.02
CA PHE A 209 -20.26 -8.31 5.75
C PHE A 209 -19.06 -9.19 5.48
N THR A 210 -18.43 -9.02 4.31
CA THR A 210 -17.19 -9.71 3.95
C THR A 210 -15.98 -8.82 4.27
N ALA A 211 -15.22 -9.16 5.31
CA ALA A 211 -14.05 -8.43 5.75
C ALA A 211 -12.77 -8.80 4.98
N VAL A 212 -12.66 -10.06 4.53
CA VAL A 212 -11.58 -10.56 3.67
C VAL A 212 -12.22 -11.43 2.59
N SER A 213 -11.91 -11.15 1.31
CA SER A 213 -12.54 -11.78 0.16
C SER A 213 -11.49 -12.42 -0.75
N ASN A 214 -11.39 -13.75 -0.69
CA ASN A 214 -10.57 -14.56 -1.60
C ASN A 214 -9.10 -14.10 -1.73
N THR A 215 -8.48 -13.75 -0.62
CA THR A 215 -7.09 -13.26 -0.59
C THR A 215 -6.11 -14.44 -0.61
N SER A 216 -5.11 -14.38 -1.52
CA SER A 216 -4.04 -15.38 -1.62
C SER A 216 -2.68 -14.69 -1.71
N PHE A 217 -1.70 -15.13 -0.91
CA PHE A 217 -0.33 -14.63 -0.95
C PHE A 217 0.63 -15.60 -0.25
N GLU A 218 1.92 -15.40 -0.46
CA GLU A 218 3.00 -16.17 0.17
C GLU A 218 4.02 -15.22 0.79
N VAL A 219 4.55 -15.60 1.96
CA VAL A 219 5.64 -14.90 2.68
C VAL A 219 6.84 -15.84 2.71
N HIS A 220 7.96 -15.40 2.14
CA HIS A 220 9.18 -16.18 2.08
C HIS A 220 10.14 -15.82 3.24
N GLU A 221 11.07 -16.73 3.51
CA GLU A 221 12.08 -16.57 4.55
C GLU A 221 13.04 -15.39 4.28
N GLY A 222 13.36 -14.62 5.33
CA GLY A 222 14.34 -13.54 5.27
C GLY A 222 13.90 -12.28 4.53
N GLU A 223 12.59 -12.00 4.45
CA GLU A 223 12.05 -10.82 3.77
C GLU A 223 11.06 -10.05 4.63
N ILE A 224 10.96 -8.75 4.41
CA ILE A 224 9.90 -7.91 4.98
C ILE A 224 8.77 -7.76 3.96
N PHE A 225 7.58 -8.22 4.31
CA PHE A 225 6.37 -8.12 3.51
C PHE A 225 5.42 -7.07 4.08
N GLY A 226 5.01 -6.13 3.25
CA GLY A 226 4.06 -5.09 3.61
C GLY A 226 2.63 -5.44 3.18
N LEU A 227 1.70 -5.49 4.13
CA LEU A 227 0.27 -5.54 3.85
C LEU A 227 -0.29 -4.10 3.90
N LEU A 228 -0.35 -3.46 2.75
CA LEU A 228 -0.72 -2.06 2.59
C LEU A 228 -2.22 -1.89 2.33
N GLY A 229 -2.83 -0.88 2.89
CA GLY A 229 -4.24 -0.56 2.61
C GLY A 229 -4.82 0.45 3.58
N PRO A 230 -5.95 1.08 3.22
CA PRO A 230 -6.65 2.01 4.09
C PRO A 230 -7.23 1.31 5.33
N ASN A 231 -7.70 2.11 6.28
CA ASN A 231 -8.44 1.56 7.43
C ASN A 231 -9.71 0.86 6.95
N GLY A 232 -9.99 -0.31 7.53
CA GLY A 232 -11.11 -1.16 7.09
C GLY A 232 -10.83 -2.05 5.88
N ALA A 233 -9.61 -2.03 5.30
CA ALA A 233 -9.24 -2.87 4.16
C ALA A 233 -9.18 -4.37 4.45
N GLY A 234 -9.25 -4.80 5.71
CA GLY A 234 -9.17 -6.21 6.12
C GLY A 234 -7.81 -6.63 6.69
N LYS A 235 -6.83 -5.72 6.81
CA LYS A 235 -5.47 -6.01 7.29
C LYS A 235 -5.46 -6.71 8.66
N THR A 236 -5.98 -6.06 9.69
CA THR A 236 -6.06 -6.62 11.06
C THR A 236 -6.86 -7.93 11.11
N THR A 237 -7.92 -8.06 10.30
CA THR A 237 -8.69 -9.31 10.21
C THR A 237 -7.83 -10.44 9.66
N THR A 238 -7.06 -10.17 8.62
CA THR A 238 -6.10 -11.13 8.05
C THR A 238 -5.05 -11.53 9.10
N PHE A 239 -4.44 -10.57 9.81
CA PHE A 239 -3.47 -10.86 10.88
C PHE A 239 -4.07 -11.73 11.98
N LYS A 240 -5.27 -11.44 12.45
CA LYS A 240 -5.95 -12.26 13.47
C LYS A 240 -6.19 -13.69 13.01
N MET A 241 -6.46 -13.90 11.71
CA MET A 241 -6.59 -15.25 11.15
C MET A 241 -5.23 -15.96 11.11
N LEU A 242 -4.17 -15.30 10.66
CA LEU A 242 -2.82 -15.86 10.64
C LEU A 242 -2.31 -16.24 12.03
N CYS A 243 -2.63 -15.44 13.06
CA CYS A 243 -2.30 -15.74 14.46
C CYS A 243 -3.20 -16.82 15.10
N GLY A 244 -4.17 -17.37 14.38
CA GLY A 244 -5.14 -18.33 14.94
C GLY A 244 -6.14 -17.72 15.94
N LEU A 245 -6.18 -16.39 16.06
CA LEU A 245 -7.10 -15.67 16.97
C LEU A 245 -8.50 -15.53 16.40
N LEU A 246 -8.66 -15.74 15.10
CA LEU A 246 -9.92 -15.64 14.39
C LEU A 246 -10.01 -16.78 13.36
N PRO A 247 -11.05 -17.62 13.35
CA PRO A 247 -11.19 -18.67 12.35
C PRO A 247 -11.51 -18.04 10.98
N ALA A 248 -10.96 -18.60 9.90
CA ALA A 248 -11.39 -18.27 8.54
C ALA A 248 -12.81 -18.80 8.28
N THR A 249 -13.56 -18.15 7.40
CA THR A 249 -14.85 -18.68 6.90
C THR A 249 -14.59 -19.75 5.84
N SER A 250 -13.59 -19.53 4.98
CA SER A 250 -13.05 -20.52 4.01
C SER A 250 -11.63 -20.13 3.62
N GLY A 251 -10.93 -21.03 2.92
CA GLY A 251 -9.51 -20.90 2.62
C GLY A 251 -8.62 -21.37 3.77
N PHE A 252 -7.31 -21.26 3.58
CA PHE A 252 -6.30 -21.58 4.58
C PHE A 252 -5.07 -20.70 4.42
#